data_b76eede8b9e0c513679fe3fa7e0913b2
#
_entry.id   b76eede8b9e0c513679fe3fa7e0913b2
#
_cell.length_a   1.000
_cell.length_b   1.000
_cell.length_c   1.000
_cell.angle_alpha   90.00
_cell.angle_beta   90.00
_cell.angle_gamma   90.00
#
_symmetry.space_group_name_H-M   'P 1'
#
loop_
_entity.id
_entity.type
_entity.pdbx_description
1 polymer ?
#
loop_
_entity_poly.entity_id
_entity_poly.type
_entity_poly.pdbx_seq_one_letter_code
_entity_poly.pdbx_strand_id
1 'polypeptide(L)'
;MAVEVVIGWFRRRVIAGGVEYPVVSRRGWHSVVDSRGGTTRVRYDKLRDRIHIEGPDGSLEIRIRSLRDTTFQWRGHVYRIPPMSSDGVTIYEDERVAAKGKMALSGRWILEVFSPTLRSIERELVLGLAMRPGISLPSRI
;
A
#
# COMPACT_ATOMS: atom_id res chain seq x y z
N MET A 1 -4.22 -3.84 13.83
CA MET A 1 -5.30 -4.22 12.90
C MET A 1 -4.72 -4.43 11.52
N ALA A 2 -5.20 -5.39 10.81
CA ALA A 2 -4.72 -5.70 9.47
C ALA A 2 -5.72 -5.26 8.42
N VAL A 3 -5.20 -4.81 7.29
CA VAL A 3 -5.99 -4.47 6.12
C VAL A 3 -5.54 -5.37 4.98
N GLU A 4 -6.48 -5.91 4.24
CA GLU A 4 -6.18 -6.80 3.13
C GLU A 4 -6.62 -6.22 1.80
N VAL A 5 -5.87 -6.52 0.75
CA VAL A 5 -6.31 -6.32 -0.62
C VAL A 5 -6.46 -7.69 -1.26
N VAL A 6 -7.62 -7.94 -1.80
CA VAL A 6 -7.88 -9.15 -2.56
C VAL A 6 -7.97 -8.76 -4.04
N ILE A 7 -7.12 -9.37 -4.86
CA ILE A 7 -7.13 -9.14 -6.30
C ILE A 7 -7.81 -10.34 -6.93
N GLY A 8 -9.08 -10.18 -7.31
CA GLY A 8 -9.82 -11.20 -8.02
C GLY A 8 -9.70 -11.02 -9.51
N TRP A 9 -10.33 -11.92 -10.27
CA TRP A 9 -10.30 -11.89 -11.72
C TRP A 9 -10.90 -10.61 -12.29
N PHE A 10 -11.96 -10.11 -11.68
CA PHE A 10 -12.68 -8.95 -12.20
C PHE A 10 -12.72 -7.78 -11.24
N ARG A 11 -12.39 -8.00 -9.97
CA ARG A 11 -12.56 -6.99 -8.94
C ARG A 11 -11.41 -7.01 -7.96
N ARG A 12 -11.07 -5.83 -7.49
CA ARG A 12 -10.20 -5.66 -6.34
C ARG A 12 -11.03 -5.20 -5.18
N ARG A 13 -10.70 -5.66 -4.01
CA ARG A 13 -11.40 -5.29 -2.78
C ARG A 13 -10.39 -5.00 -1.69
N VAL A 14 -10.69 -4.00 -0.88
CA VAL A 14 -9.93 -3.73 0.34
C VAL A 14 -10.81 -4.17 1.50
N ILE A 15 -10.27 -4.97 2.39
CA ILE A 15 -10.97 -5.46 3.57
C ILE A 15 -10.31 -4.83 4.79
N ALA A 16 -11.06 -4.05 5.54
CA ALA A 16 -10.59 -3.38 6.73
C ALA A 16 -11.62 -3.52 7.84
N GLY A 17 -11.19 -4.04 9.00
CA GLY A 17 -12.09 -4.22 10.12
C GLY A 17 -13.26 -5.15 9.82
N GLY A 18 -13.05 -6.15 8.97
CA GLY A 18 -14.09 -7.10 8.58
C GLY A 18 -15.08 -6.58 7.54
N VAL A 19 -14.89 -5.34 7.06
CA VAL A 19 -15.78 -4.74 6.07
C VAL A 19 -15.07 -4.70 4.73
N GLU A 20 -15.77 -5.08 3.66
CA GLU A 20 -15.24 -5.04 2.31
C GLU A 20 -15.56 -3.70 1.66
N TYR A 21 -14.55 -3.10 1.06
CA TYR A 21 -14.68 -1.86 0.30
C TYR A 21 -14.31 -2.14 -1.14
N PRO A 22 -15.22 -1.90 -2.09
CA PRO A 22 -14.89 -2.13 -3.49
C PRO A 22 -13.88 -1.11 -3.98
N VAL A 23 -13.03 -1.52 -4.91
CA VAL A 23 -12.08 -0.65 -5.57
C VAL A 23 -12.57 -0.39 -6.97
N VAL A 24 -12.73 0.87 -7.33
CA VAL A 24 -13.15 1.27 -8.67
C VAL A 24 -11.91 1.73 -9.42
N SER A 25 -11.61 1.04 -10.52
CA SER A 25 -10.42 1.33 -11.32
C SER A 25 -10.80 2.08 -12.57
N ARG A 26 -10.10 3.18 -12.85
CA ARG A 26 -10.37 3.99 -14.02
C ARG A 26 -9.10 4.74 -14.45
N ARG A 27 -8.69 4.50 -15.67
CA ARG A 27 -7.53 5.20 -16.28
C ARG A 27 -6.25 5.10 -15.42
N GLY A 28 -6.02 3.94 -14.85
CA GLY A 28 -4.83 3.72 -14.03
C GLY A 28 -4.96 4.16 -12.59
N TRP A 29 -6.04 4.82 -12.22
CA TRP A 29 -6.34 5.17 -10.85
C TRP A 29 -7.28 4.16 -10.23
N HIS A 30 -7.05 3.86 -8.95
CA HIS A 30 -7.87 2.93 -8.18
C HIS A 30 -8.44 3.70 -6.99
N SER A 31 -9.75 3.83 -6.95
CA SER A 31 -10.43 4.60 -5.91
C SER A 31 -10.98 3.71 -4.83
N VAL A 32 -10.80 4.12 -3.60
CA VAL A 32 -11.29 3.41 -2.42
C VAL A 32 -11.78 4.44 -1.40
N VAL A 33 -12.74 4.05 -0.57
CA VAL A 33 -13.23 4.89 0.51
C VAL A 33 -12.16 4.96 1.59
N ASP A 34 -11.80 6.17 2.03
CA ASP A 34 -10.79 6.34 3.06
C ASP A 34 -11.36 6.07 4.45
N SER A 35 -10.51 6.18 5.48
CA SER A 35 -10.91 5.86 6.85
C SER A 35 -11.98 6.80 7.43
N ARG A 36 -12.23 7.93 6.78
CA ARG A 36 -13.21 8.92 7.21
C ARG A 36 -14.44 8.97 6.32
N GLY A 37 -14.58 8.00 5.41
CA GLY A 37 -15.72 7.97 4.52
C GLY A 37 -15.57 8.79 3.25
N GLY A 38 -14.47 9.51 3.08
CA GLY A 38 -14.17 10.19 1.82
C GLY A 38 -13.67 9.23 0.78
N THR A 39 -13.44 9.72 -0.42
CA THR A 39 -12.88 8.90 -1.49
C THR A 39 -11.44 9.30 -1.75
N THR A 40 -10.55 8.32 -1.77
CA THR A 40 -9.15 8.51 -2.14
C THR A 40 -8.84 7.66 -3.35
N ARG A 41 -7.81 8.03 -4.06
CA ARG A 41 -7.38 7.26 -5.21
C ARG A 41 -5.89 7.00 -5.18
N VAL A 42 -5.50 5.86 -5.72
CA VAL A 42 -4.13 5.37 -5.69
C VAL A 42 -3.73 4.99 -7.11
N ARG A 43 -2.50 5.32 -7.47
CA ARG A 43 -1.93 4.93 -8.75
C ARG A 43 -0.50 4.48 -8.53
N TYR A 44 -0.12 3.41 -9.23
CA TYR A 44 1.26 2.97 -9.25
C TYR A 44 1.90 3.35 -10.58
N ASP A 45 3.01 4.10 -10.51
CA ASP A 45 3.79 4.50 -11.69
C ASP A 45 4.91 3.49 -11.89
N LYS A 46 4.77 2.65 -12.90
CA LYS A 46 5.75 1.61 -13.21
C LYS A 46 7.10 2.15 -13.58
N LEU A 47 7.14 3.24 -14.32
CA LEU A 47 8.40 3.77 -14.83
C LEU A 47 9.28 4.32 -13.73
N ARG A 48 8.66 4.88 -12.70
CA ARG A 48 9.39 5.55 -11.62
C ARG A 48 9.34 4.78 -10.32
N ASP A 49 8.62 3.68 -10.28
CA ASP A 49 8.41 2.84 -9.09
C ASP A 49 7.91 3.69 -7.92
N ARG A 50 6.79 4.36 -8.15
CA ARG A 50 6.18 5.25 -7.16
C ARG A 50 4.72 4.94 -6.98
N ILE A 51 4.27 5.03 -5.73
CA ILE A 51 2.85 4.96 -5.40
C ILE A 51 2.39 6.40 -5.20
N HIS A 52 1.33 6.80 -5.89
CA HIS A 52 0.70 8.09 -5.72
C HIS A 52 -0.63 7.92 -5.02
N ILE A 53 -0.83 8.64 -3.94
CA ILE A 53 -2.07 8.64 -3.19
C ILE A 53 -2.64 10.06 -3.21
N GLU A 54 -3.89 10.22 -3.63
CA GLU A 54 -4.57 11.51 -3.63
C GLU A 54 -5.88 11.39 -2.88
N GLY A 55 -6.12 12.30 -1.99
CA GLY A 55 -7.35 12.32 -1.20
C GLY A 55 -7.67 13.72 -0.70
N PRO A 56 -8.74 13.85 0.11
CA PRO A 56 -9.18 15.15 0.61
C PRO A 56 -8.11 15.89 1.42
N ASP A 57 -7.22 15.14 2.07
CA ASP A 57 -6.18 15.72 2.92
C ASP A 57 -4.88 16.02 2.18
N GLY A 58 -4.87 15.87 0.87
CA GLY A 58 -3.70 16.15 0.08
C GLY A 58 -3.20 14.95 -0.68
N SER A 59 -1.98 15.04 -1.17
CA SER A 59 -1.38 13.97 -1.96
C SER A 59 -0.09 13.49 -1.29
N LEU A 60 0.26 12.25 -1.57
CA LEU A 60 1.46 11.62 -1.05
C LEU A 60 2.08 10.78 -2.15
N GLU A 61 3.39 10.84 -2.26
CA GLU A 61 4.13 10.03 -3.21
C GLU A 61 5.14 9.18 -2.45
N ILE A 62 5.09 7.88 -2.68
CA ILE A 62 5.96 6.93 -2.01
C ILE A 62 6.80 6.22 -3.06
N ARG A 63 8.11 6.35 -2.96
CA ARG A 63 9.04 5.63 -3.82
C ARG A 63 9.43 4.32 -3.16
N ILE A 64 9.56 3.30 -3.97
CA ILE A 64 10.03 2.00 -3.51
C ILE A 64 11.22 1.60 -4.38
N ARG A 65 12.28 1.16 -3.74
CA ARG A 65 13.48 0.71 -4.45
C ARG A 65 13.81 -0.71 -4.03
N SER A 66 14.34 -1.48 -4.96
CA SER A 66 14.73 -2.86 -4.65
C SER A 66 16.12 -2.97 -4.07
N LEU A 67 16.97 -1.94 -4.19
CA LEU A 67 18.36 -2.03 -3.77
C LEU A 67 18.75 -1.07 -2.67
N ARG A 68 17.87 -0.21 -2.23
CA ARG A 68 18.20 0.76 -1.17
C ARG A 68 16.95 1.23 -0.45
N ASP A 69 17.17 1.83 0.72
CA ASP A 69 16.10 2.43 1.50
C ASP A 69 15.51 3.64 0.80
N THR A 70 14.24 3.85 1.00
CA THR A 70 13.55 5.08 0.61
C THR A 70 12.81 5.63 1.81
N THR A 71 12.50 6.92 1.77
CA THR A 71 11.75 7.56 2.83
C THR A 71 10.58 8.33 2.27
N PHE A 72 9.56 8.49 3.10
CA PHE A 72 8.44 9.40 2.78
C PHE A 72 7.97 10.08 4.06
N GLN A 73 7.27 11.19 3.89
CA GLN A 73 6.70 11.92 5.01
C GLN A 73 5.20 11.90 4.94
N TRP A 74 4.56 11.69 6.08
CA TRP A 74 3.11 11.77 6.18
C TRP A 74 2.76 12.40 7.52
N ARG A 75 2.05 13.53 7.45
CA ARG A 75 1.60 14.27 8.65
C ARG A 75 2.71 14.56 9.64
N GLY A 76 3.86 14.99 9.14
CA GLY A 76 5.00 15.36 9.98
C GLY A 76 5.84 14.19 10.46
N HIS A 77 5.49 12.99 10.13
CA HIS A 77 6.27 11.79 10.49
C HIS A 77 7.07 11.30 9.29
N VAL A 78 8.29 10.89 9.53
CA VAL A 78 9.16 10.34 8.49
C VAL A 78 9.19 8.83 8.60
N TYR A 79 8.95 8.17 7.49
CA TYR A 79 8.92 6.70 7.42
C TYR A 79 9.99 6.23 6.46
N ARG A 80 10.55 5.07 6.75
CA ARG A 80 11.62 4.46 5.97
C ARG A 80 11.17 3.10 5.46
N ILE A 81 11.39 2.85 4.19
CA ILE A 81 11.11 1.56 3.56
C ILE A 81 12.44 0.98 3.11
N PRO A 82 12.94 -0.08 3.78
CA PRO A 82 14.12 -0.80 3.29
C PRO A 82 13.83 -1.49 1.98
N PRO A 83 14.86 -2.01 1.29
CA PRO A 83 14.64 -2.78 0.08
C PRO A 83 13.62 -3.89 0.33
N MET A 84 12.65 -3.99 -0.55
CA MET A 84 11.58 -4.96 -0.40
C MET A 84 12.06 -6.34 -0.78
N SER A 85 11.66 -7.34 0.02
CA SER A 85 11.85 -8.72 -0.35
C SER A 85 10.73 -9.17 -1.28
N SER A 86 10.86 -10.38 -1.83
CA SER A 86 9.86 -10.90 -2.77
C SER A 86 8.50 -11.13 -2.13
N ASP A 87 8.44 -11.29 -0.81
CA ASP A 87 7.22 -11.67 -0.13
C ASP A 87 6.72 -10.62 0.87
N GLY A 88 7.39 -9.50 1.02
CA GLY A 88 6.92 -8.54 1.99
C GLY A 88 7.66 -7.23 2.03
N VAL A 89 7.13 -6.33 2.84
CA VAL A 89 7.67 -5.01 3.08
C VAL A 89 7.56 -4.70 4.56
N THR A 90 8.53 -3.96 5.09
CA THR A 90 8.46 -3.42 6.44
C THR A 90 8.67 -1.91 6.33
N ILE A 91 7.83 -1.15 7.02
CA ILE A 91 7.92 0.31 7.07
C ILE A 91 8.29 0.68 8.50
N TYR A 92 9.31 1.50 8.64
CA TYR A 92 9.80 1.93 9.94
C TYR A 92 9.53 3.41 10.17
N GLU A 93 9.24 3.74 11.41
CA GLU A 93 9.26 5.11 11.91
C GLU A 93 10.34 5.13 12.98
N ASP A 94 11.43 5.85 12.74
CA ASP A 94 12.66 5.77 13.52
C ASP A 94 13.13 4.31 13.54
N GLU A 95 13.25 3.68 14.70
CA GLU A 95 13.66 2.29 14.79
C GLU A 95 12.51 1.34 15.09
N ARG A 96 11.28 1.86 15.05
CA ARG A 96 10.09 1.06 15.35
C ARG A 96 9.43 0.62 14.07
N VAL A 97 8.88 -0.58 14.08
CA VAL A 97 8.08 -1.05 12.95
C VAL A 97 6.75 -0.31 12.97
N ALA A 98 6.51 0.48 11.92
CA ALA A 98 5.26 1.20 11.74
C ALA A 98 4.22 0.38 10.99
N ALA A 99 4.67 -0.48 10.07
CA ALA A 99 3.77 -1.36 9.35
C ALA A 99 4.55 -2.55 8.77
N LYS A 100 3.87 -3.67 8.61
CA LYS A 100 4.39 -4.86 7.95
C LYS A 100 3.38 -5.37 6.94
N GLY A 101 3.84 -5.61 5.74
CA GLY A 101 3.00 -6.14 4.69
C GLY A 101 3.59 -7.40 4.09
N LYS A 102 2.72 -8.31 3.67
CA LYS A 102 3.15 -9.53 3.01
C LYS A 102 2.10 -10.01 2.02
N MET A 103 2.53 -10.79 1.07
CA MET A 103 1.65 -11.44 0.13
C MET A 103 1.37 -12.86 0.60
N ALA A 104 0.10 -13.20 0.77
CA ALA A 104 -0.31 -14.55 1.11
C ALA A 104 -0.41 -15.40 -0.16
N LEU A 105 -0.46 -16.72 0.03
CA LEU A 105 -0.49 -17.68 -1.08
C LEU A 105 -1.66 -17.48 -2.04
N SER A 106 -2.75 -16.95 -1.58
CA SER A 106 -3.92 -16.72 -2.42
C SER A 106 -3.87 -15.44 -3.23
N GLY A 107 -2.72 -14.76 -3.26
CA GLY A 107 -2.60 -13.50 -3.96
C GLY A 107 -3.14 -12.31 -3.19
N ARG A 108 -3.38 -12.49 -1.90
CA ARG A 108 -3.83 -11.39 -1.04
C ARG A 108 -2.64 -10.64 -0.50
N TRP A 109 -2.76 -9.33 -0.46
CA TRP A 109 -1.83 -8.49 0.27
C TRP A 109 -2.43 -8.15 1.62
N ILE A 110 -1.66 -8.37 2.68
CA ILE A 110 -2.08 -8.11 4.05
C ILE A 110 -1.11 -7.12 4.66
N LEU A 111 -1.62 -6.01 5.14
CA LEU A 111 -0.82 -4.97 5.79
C LEU A 111 -1.28 -4.81 7.23
N GLU A 112 -0.35 -4.98 8.16
CA GLU A 112 -0.57 -4.66 9.56
C GLU A 112 0.05 -3.31 9.85
N VAL A 113 -0.74 -2.39 10.36
CA VAL A 113 -0.27 -1.03 10.65
C VAL A 113 -0.28 -0.82 12.15
N PHE A 114 0.88 -0.46 12.68
CA PHE A 114 1.06 -0.20 14.11
C PHE A 114 1.09 1.28 14.44
N SER A 115 1.49 2.12 13.48
CA SER A 115 1.53 3.57 13.66
C SER A 115 0.15 4.17 13.51
N PRO A 116 -0.35 4.92 14.52
CA PRO A 116 -1.65 5.57 14.39
C PRO A 116 -1.73 6.54 13.21
N THR A 117 -0.62 7.20 12.89
CA THR A 117 -0.56 8.15 11.77
C THR A 117 -0.72 7.43 10.44
N LEU A 118 -0.08 6.27 10.27
CA LEU A 118 -0.20 5.51 9.04
C LEU A 118 -1.57 4.84 8.89
N ARG A 119 -2.29 4.61 9.97
CA ARG A 119 -3.64 4.03 9.88
C ARG A 119 -4.58 4.90 9.05
N SER A 120 -4.34 6.20 9.00
CA SER A 120 -5.18 7.08 8.21
C SER A 120 -5.10 6.81 6.71
N ILE A 121 -4.03 6.16 6.24
CA ILE A 121 -3.83 5.81 4.85
C ILE A 121 -3.58 4.32 4.65
N GLU A 122 -3.99 3.48 5.59
CA GLU A 122 -3.68 2.04 5.50
C GLU A 122 -4.30 1.36 4.29
N ARG A 123 -5.50 1.74 3.93
CA ARG A 123 -6.18 1.16 2.76
C ARG A 123 -5.47 1.52 1.47
N GLU A 124 -5.06 2.77 1.37
CA GLU A 124 -4.34 3.30 0.23
C GLU A 124 -2.96 2.67 0.12
N LEU A 125 -2.28 2.50 1.25
CA LEU A 125 -0.96 1.88 1.27
C LEU A 125 -1.01 0.45 0.77
N VAL A 126 -1.92 -0.35 1.31
CA VAL A 126 -1.99 -1.76 0.92
C VAL A 126 -2.39 -1.89 -0.55
N LEU A 127 -3.27 -1.02 -1.02
CA LEU A 127 -3.68 -1.03 -2.41
C LEU A 127 -2.51 -0.67 -3.33
N GLY A 128 -1.75 0.35 -2.98
CA GLY A 128 -0.58 0.75 -3.75
C GLY A 128 0.50 -0.32 -3.79
N LEU A 129 0.75 -0.96 -2.67
CA LEU A 129 1.73 -2.05 -2.60
C LEU A 129 1.27 -3.24 -3.45
N ALA A 130 -0.02 -3.53 -3.45
CA ALA A 130 -0.56 -4.63 -4.25
C ALA A 130 -0.51 -4.35 -5.75
N MET A 131 -0.49 -3.08 -6.14
CA MET A 131 -0.38 -2.71 -7.57
C MET A 131 1.05 -2.82 -8.09
N ARG A 132 2.04 -2.86 -7.22
CA ARG A 132 3.43 -2.90 -7.64
C ARG A 132 3.76 -4.28 -8.23
N PRO A 133 4.17 -4.33 -9.50
CA PRO A 133 4.55 -5.62 -10.09
C PRO A 133 5.94 -6.04 -9.63
N GLY A 134 6.31 -7.24 -9.88
CA GLY A 134 7.66 -7.73 -9.63
C GLY A 134 7.84 -8.42 -8.31
N ILE A 135 7.08 -8.05 -7.29
CA ILE A 135 7.20 -8.71 -6.02
C ILE A 135 6.75 -10.15 -6.12
N SER A 136 5.77 -10.39 -6.95
CA SER A 136 5.22 -11.71 -7.11
C SER A 136 5.93 -12.55 -8.15
N LEU A 137 7.04 -12.10 -8.68
CA LEU A 137 7.63 -12.75 -9.80
C LEU A 137 8.85 -13.46 -9.54
N PRO A 138 9.16 -13.87 -8.49
CA PRO A 138 10.42 -14.45 -8.38
C PRO A 138 10.46 -15.61 -9.15
N SER A 139 9.93 -16.06 -9.41
CA SER A 139 10.27 -17.11 -9.86
C SER A 139 10.52 -17.38 -11.06
N ARG A 140 10.58 -17.13 -11.48
CA ARG A 140 10.81 -17.46 -12.51
C ARG A 140 11.80 -17.96 -12.81
N ILE A 141 12.19 -18.21 -12.62
CA ILE A 141 13.08 -18.59 -13.10
C ILE A 141 13.37 -19.29 -13.24
#